data_257ff0d3b092f939bd4e230f77b2cfa1
#
_entry.id   257ff0d3b092f939bd4e230f77b2cfa1
#
_cell.length_a   1.000
_cell.length_b   1.000
_cell.length_c   1.000
_cell.angle_alpha   90.00
_cell.angle_beta   90.00
_cell.angle_gamma   90.00
#
_symmetry.space_group_name_H-M   'P 1'
#
loop_
_entity.id
_entity.type
_entity.pdbx_description
1 polymer ?
#
loop_
_entity_poly.entity_id
_entity_poly.type
_entity_poly.pdbx_seq_one_letter_code
_entity_poly.pdbx_strand_id
1 'polypeptide(L)'
;ACIRGEIARLAANRVAKEDAYGRACHGELLSAPGSATSAWVQGAERVVVIDGCVLHCNERMLEHVVGREKLVHFDAQSHYKKYTDLFDIDSVPAAERSEVGRAVAEWVLANLRD
;
A
#
# COMPACT_ATOMS: atom_id res chain seq x y z
N ALA A 1 -2.93 9.57 -10.26
CA ALA A 1 -2.46 8.22 -9.94
C ALA A 1 -2.57 7.30 -11.14
N CYS A 2 -1.73 6.30 -11.21
CA CYS A 2 -1.79 5.28 -12.26
C CYS A 2 -2.58 4.07 -11.78
N ILE A 3 -2.92 3.17 -12.72
CA ILE A 3 -3.69 1.96 -12.37
C ILE A 3 -2.95 1.13 -11.31
N ARG A 4 -1.64 1.04 -11.38
CA ARG A 4 -0.85 0.28 -10.42
C ARG A 4 -0.96 0.87 -9.02
N GLY A 5 -0.89 2.20 -8.90
CA GLY A 5 -1.07 2.88 -7.62
C GLY A 5 -2.49 2.72 -7.08
N GLU A 6 -3.50 2.75 -7.95
CA GLU A 6 -4.88 2.55 -7.53
C GLU A 6 -5.11 1.15 -6.96
N ILE A 7 -4.55 0.13 -7.59
CA ILE A 7 -4.67 -1.25 -7.10
C ILE A 7 -3.99 -1.38 -5.73
N ALA A 8 -2.82 -0.79 -5.56
CA ALA A 8 -2.14 -0.80 -4.26
C ALA A 8 -2.98 -0.09 -3.19
N ARG A 9 -3.62 1.03 -3.53
CA ARG A 9 -4.51 1.76 -2.62
C ARG A 9 -5.70 0.90 -2.20
N LEU A 10 -6.35 0.25 -3.14
CA LEU A 10 -7.49 -0.62 -2.86
C LEU A 10 -7.08 -1.80 -1.97
N ALA A 11 -5.92 -2.39 -2.25
CA ALA A 11 -5.40 -3.48 -1.44
C ALA A 11 -5.11 -3.03 -0.02
N ALA A 12 -4.47 -1.87 0.15
CA ALA A 12 -4.17 -1.33 1.48
C ALA A 12 -5.45 -1.07 2.28
N ASN A 13 -6.49 -0.54 1.63
CA ASN A 13 -7.76 -0.31 2.29
C ASN A 13 -8.39 -1.61 2.79
N ARG A 14 -8.24 -2.70 2.04
CA ARG A 14 -8.77 -4.00 2.47
C ARG A 14 -7.96 -4.60 3.61
N VAL A 15 -6.64 -4.54 3.55
CA VAL A 15 -5.79 -5.03 4.63
C VAL A 15 -6.13 -4.29 5.93
N ALA A 16 -6.39 -2.99 5.84
CA ALA A 16 -6.71 -2.16 7.00
C ALA A 16 -8.05 -2.48 7.64
N LYS A 17 -8.89 -3.30 7.02
CA LYS A 17 -10.15 -3.75 7.62
C LYS A 17 -9.95 -4.88 8.62
N GLU A 18 -8.79 -5.52 8.62
CA GLU A 18 -8.47 -6.52 9.62
C GLU A 18 -8.20 -5.86 10.97
N ASP A 19 -8.63 -6.47 12.07
CA ASP A 19 -8.57 -5.88 13.40
C ASP A 19 -7.15 -5.46 13.83
N ALA A 20 -6.14 -6.19 13.37
CA ALA A 20 -4.75 -5.93 13.76
C ALA A 20 -4.11 -4.76 13.00
N TYR A 21 -4.76 -4.25 11.96
CA TYR A 21 -4.17 -3.25 11.07
C TYR A 21 -5.03 -2.00 10.96
N GLY A 22 -4.39 -0.88 10.66
CA GLY A 22 -5.08 0.37 10.40
C GLY A 22 -4.48 1.06 9.18
N ARG A 23 -5.22 2.02 8.64
CA ARG A 23 -4.83 2.74 7.43
C ARG A 23 -4.19 4.07 7.78
N ALA A 24 -3.03 4.35 7.23
CA ALA A 24 -2.37 5.64 7.40
C ALA A 24 -2.23 6.34 6.04
N CYS A 25 -2.21 7.66 6.08
CA CYS A 25 -1.98 8.50 4.91
C CYS A 25 -0.50 8.84 4.80
N HIS A 26 0.16 8.36 3.76
CA HIS A 26 1.59 8.64 3.59
C HIS A 26 1.88 10.13 3.37
N GLY A 27 0.95 10.85 2.77
CA GLY A 27 1.09 12.30 2.60
C GLY A 27 1.18 13.03 3.94
N GLU A 28 0.37 12.61 4.92
CA GLU A 28 0.41 13.20 6.26
C GLU A 28 1.73 12.87 6.96
N LEU A 29 2.26 11.67 6.77
CA LEU A 29 3.53 11.28 7.40
C LEU A 29 4.69 12.17 6.95
N LEU A 30 4.67 12.61 5.70
CA LEU A 30 5.71 13.46 5.15
C LEU A 30 5.49 14.94 5.43
N SER A 31 4.25 15.41 5.37
CA SER A 31 3.92 16.83 5.47
C SER A 31 3.63 17.29 6.89
N ALA A 32 3.26 16.37 7.78
CA ALA A 32 2.92 16.69 9.17
C ALA A 32 3.58 15.68 10.13
N PRO A 33 4.91 15.69 10.23
CA PRO A 33 5.62 14.68 11.04
C PRO A 33 5.32 14.72 12.54
N GLY A 34 4.74 15.82 13.03
CA GLY A 34 4.30 15.94 14.42
C GLY A 34 2.85 15.54 14.67
N SER A 35 2.14 15.06 13.65
CA SER A 35 0.72 14.70 13.80
C SER A 35 0.52 13.43 14.63
N ALA A 36 -0.70 13.23 15.12
CA ALA A 36 -1.07 12.03 15.86
C ALA A 36 -0.92 10.77 14.99
N THR A 37 -1.25 10.86 13.70
CA THR A 37 -1.10 9.75 12.77
C THR A 37 0.38 9.38 12.60
N SER A 38 1.25 10.37 12.49
CA SER A 38 2.68 10.13 12.37
C SER A 38 3.22 9.45 13.64
N ALA A 39 2.82 9.92 14.82
CA ALA A 39 3.23 9.30 16.09
C ALA A 39 2.75 7.84 16.17
N TRP A 40 1.52 7.57 15.74
CA TRP A 40 0.97 6.22 15.74
C TRP A 40 1.78 5.29 14.83
N VAL A 41 2.10 5.73 13.63
CA VAL A 41 2.88 4.92 12.68
C VAL A 41 4.29 4.67 13.20
N GLN A 42 4.95 5.70 13.75
CA GLN A 42 6.30 5.56 14.27
C GLN A 42 6.36 4.62 15.48
N GLY A 43 5.28 4.54 16.25
CA GLY A 43 5.18 3.64 17.39
C GLY A 43 4.73 2.23 17.06
N ALA A 44 4.35 1.94 15.83
CA ALA A 44 3.88 0.62 15.43
C ALA A 44 5.01 -0.40 15.43
N GLU A 45 4.70 -1.66 15.71
CA GLU A 45 5.68 -2.74 15.65
C GLU A 45 6.17 -2.99 14.22
N ARG A 46 5.25 -2.90 13.26
CA ARG A 46 5.60 -3.01 11.85
C ARG A 46 4.67 -2.16 11.01
N VAL A 47 5.19 -1.69 9.90
CA VAL A 47 4.47 -0.85 8.95
C VAL A 47 4.44 -1.59 7.61
N VAL A 48 3.23 -1.94 7.17
CA VAL A 48 3.05 -2.67 5.92
C VAL A 48 2.93 -1.67 4.78
N VAL A 49 3.76 -1.84 3.76
CA VAL A 49 3.79 -0.97 2.59
C VAL A 49 3.50 -1.79 1.35
N ILE A 50 2.48 -1.37 0.60
CA ILE A 50 2.12 -2.03 -0.66
C ILE A 50 2.39 -1.06 -1.80
N ASP A 51 3.36 -1.40 -2.63
CA ASP A 51 3.69 -0.62 -3.82
C ASP A 51 3.17 -1.31 -5.07
N GLY A 52 2.68 -0.50 -5.99
CA GLY A 52 2.06 -1.00 -7.21
C GLY A 52 3.02 -1.22 -8.37
N CYS A 53 4.26 -0.76 -8.28
CA CYS A 53 5.24 -0.93 -9.36
C CYS A 53 6.67 -0.99 -8.83
N VAL A 54 7.60 -1.31 -9.73
CA VAL A 54 9.02 -1.51 -9.38
C VAL A 54 9.72 -0.26 -8.87
N LEU A 55 9.12 0.91 -8.99
CA LEU A 55 9.72 2.14 -8.48
C LEU A 55 9.69 2.22 -6.97
N HIS A 56 8.76 1.49 -6.32
CA HIS A 56 8.64 1.41 -4.86
C HIS A 56 8.57 2.79 -4.20
N CYS A 57 7.74 3.70 -4.75
CA CYS A 57 7.64 5.08 -4.27
C CYS A 57 7.28 5.18 -2.80
N ASN A 58 6.32 4.38 -2.33
CA ASN A 58 5.89 4.42 -0.94
C ASN A 58 6.98 3.93 0.01
N GLU A 59 7.67 2.85 -0.34
CA GLU A 59 8.77 2.35 0.47
C GLU A 59 9.87 3.40 0.60
N ARG A 60 10.24 4.02 -0.51
CA ARG A 60 11.30 5.04 -0.52
C ARG A 60 10.94 6.26 0.33
N MET A 61 9.68 6.69 0.26
CA MET A 61 9.22 7.81 1.08
C MET A 61 9.21 7.46 2.56
N LEU A 62 8.72 6.27 2.90
CA LEU A 62 8.59 5.88 4.30
C LEU A 62 9.92 5.59 4.98
N GLU A 63 10.96 5.23 4.23
CA GLU A 63 12.30 5.06 4.79
C GLU A 63 12.83 6.32 5.48
N HIS A 64 12.30 7.50 5.13
CA HIS A 64 12.70 8.76 5.73
C HIS A 64 12.01 9.05 7.06
N VAL A 65 10.93 8.37 7.38
CA VAL A 65 10.15 8.65 8.59
C VAL A 65 10.03 7.46 9.54
N VAL A 66 10.24 6.25 9.03
CA VAL A 66 10.13 5.00 9.82
C VAL A 66 11.40 4.19 9.61
N GLY A 67 11.92 3.58 10.68
CA GLY A 67 13.08 2.71 10.57
C GLY A 67 12.83 1.54 9.62
N ARG A 68 13.81 1.21 8.79
CA ARG A 68 13.68 0.14 7.79
C ARG A 68 13.34 -1.20 8.41
N GLU A 69 13.77 -1.44 9.64
CA GLU A 69 13.52 -2.69 10.35
C GLU A 69 12.04 -2.91 10.65
N LYS A 70 11.23 -1.84 10.61
CA LYS A 70 9.79 -1.93 10.83
C LYS A 70 9.00 -2.09 9.53
N LEU A 71 9.62 -1.83 8.39
CA LEU A 71 8.92 -1.87 7.10
C LEU A 71 8.77 -3.30 6.60
N VAL A 72 7.54 -3.68 6.27
CA VAL A 72 7.25 -4.93 5.59
C VAL A 72 6.72 -4.56 4.21
N HIS A 73 7.53 -4.75 3.19
CA HIS A 73 7.24 -4.28 1.84
C HIS A 73 6.70 -5.37 0.94
N PHE A 74 5.65 -5.03 0.19
CA PHE A 74 5.06 -5.90 -0.81
C PHE A 74 5.01 -5.19 -2.15
N ASP A 75 5.58 -5.82 -3.17
CA ASP A 75 5.49 -5.36 -4.56
C ASP A 75 4.35 -6.12 -5.22
N ALA A 76 3.25 -5.42 -5.50
CA ALA A 76 2.03 -6.03 -6.03
C ALA A 76 2.03 -6.16 -7.55
N GLN A 77 3.04 -5.68 -8.25
CA GLN A 77 3.05 -5.63 -9.72
C GLN A 77 2.86 -7.01 -10.37
N SER A 78 3.32 -8.07 -9.73
CA SER A 78 3.18 -9.42 -10.26
C SER A 78 1.72 -9.85 -10.44
N HIS A 79 0.77 -9.21 -9.75
CA HIS A 79 -0.64 -9.56 -9.79
C HIS A 79 -1.42 -8.91 -10.94
N TYR A 80 -0.81 -7.92 -11.64
CA TYR A 80 -1.51 -7.20 -12.70
C TYR A 80 -0.58 -6.73 -13.82
N LYS A 81 0.37 -7.56 -14.21
CA LYS A 81 1.32 -7.25 -15.28
C LYS A 81 0.66 -6.96 -16.64
N LYS A 82 -0.61 -7.36 -16.80
CA LYS A 82 -1.34 -7.16 -18.05
C LYS A 82 -1.68 -5.70 -18.33
N TYR A 83 -1.61 -4.82 -17.33
CA TYR A 83 -1.97 -3.41 -17.51
C TYR A 83 -0.77 -2.63 -18.04
N THR A 84 -0.88 -2.19 -19.28
CA THR A 84 0.20 -1.45 -19.96
C THR A 84 -0.03 0.05 -19.96
N ASP A 85 -1.28 0.51 -19.90
CA ASP A 85 -1.60 1.94 -19.79
C ASP A 85 -1.58 2.34 -18.33
N LEU A 86 -0.51 3.04 -17.93
CA LEU A 86 -0.28 3.37 -16.54
C LEU A 86 -1.12 4.53 -16.03
N PHE A 87 -1.59 5.40 -16.93
CA PHE A 87 -2.21 6.67 -16.53
C PHE A 87 -3.71 6.72 -16.75
N ASP A 88 -4.29 5.78 -17.45
CA ASP A 88 -5.72 5.73 -17.70
C ASP A 88 -6.41 4.71 -16.78
N ILE A 89 -6.64 5.12 -15.54
CA ILE A 89 -7.31 4.26 -14.55
C ILE A 89 -8.71 3.87 -15.03
N ASP A 90 -9.39 4.79 -15.70
CA ASP A 90 -10.78 4.59 -16.09
C ASP A 90 -10.94 3.59 -17.24
N SER A 91 -9.84 3.26 -17.94
CA SER A 91 -9.88 2.21 -18.96
C SER A 91 -10.10 0.83 -18.35
N VAL A 92 -9.83 0.68 -17.06
CA VAL A 92 -10.07 -0.57 -16.33
C VAL A 92 -11.37 -0.44 -15.54
N PRO A 93 -12.37 -1.30 -15.76
CA PRO A 93 -13.64 -1.22 -15.03
C PRO A 93 -13.44 -1.26 -13.51
N ALA A 94 -14.26 -0.50 -12.78
CA ALA A 94 -14.16 -0.42 -11.32
C ALA A 94 -14.27 -1.81 -10.66
N ALA A 95 -15.13 -2.68 -11.18
CA ALA A 95 -15.29 -4.03 -10.65
C ALA A 95 -14.00 -4.84 -10.80
N GLU A 96 -13.30 -4.70 -11.92
CA GLU A 96 -12.02 -5.39 -12.15
C GLU A 96 -10.94 -4.85 -11.22
N ARG A 97 -10.86 -3.51 -11.08
CA ARG A 97 -9.91 -2.89 -10.17
C ARG A 97 -10.11 -3.40 -8.74
N SER A 98 -11.36 -3.46 -8.31
CA SER A 98 -11.70 -3.95 -6.97
C SER A 98 -11.32 -5.41 -6.78
N GLU A 99 -11.54 -6.25 -7.79
CA GLU A 99 -11.22 -7.67 -7.72
C GLU A 99 -9.70 -7.90 -7.66
N VAL A 100 -8.92 -7.18 -8.46
CA VAL A 100 -7.46 -7.29 -8.41
C VAL A 100 -6.94 -6.78 -7.07
N GLY A 101 -7.48 -5.67 -6.57
CA GLY A 101 -7.12 -5.15 -5.25
C GLY A 101 -7.42 -6.16 -4.15
N ARG A 102 -8.54 -6.88 -4.25
CA ARG A 102 -8.89 -7.94 -3.29
C ARG A 102 -7.87 -9.08 -3.33
N ALA A 103 -7.50 -9.52 -4.53
CA ALA A 103 -6.53 -10.59 -4.68
C ALA A 103 -5.17 -10.22 -4.10
N VAL A 104 -4.73 -8.99 -4.34
CA VAL A 104 -3.47 -8.47 -3.74
C VAL A 104 -3.58 -8.44 -2.22
N ALA A 105 -4.69 -7.95 -1.68
CA ALA A 105 -4.88 -7.89 -0.23
C ALA A 105 -4.84 -9.29 0.41
N GLU A 106 -5.47 -10.27 -0.20
CA GLU A 106 -5.44 -11.64 0.30
C GLU A 106 -4.02 -12.21 0.30
N TRP A 107 -3.27 -11.95 -0.76
CA TRP A 107 -1.87 -12.36 -0.84
C TRP A 107 -1.03 -11.71 0.27
N VAL A 108 -1.21 -10.40 0.49
CA VAL A 108 -0.50 -9.68 1.55
C VAL A 108 -0.83 -10.28 2.91
N LEU A 109 -2.12 -10.47 3.20
CA LEU A 109 -2.56 -11.01 4.48
C LEU A 109 -2.03 -12.43 4.72
N ALA A 110 -2.01 -13.25 3.67
CA ALA A 110 -1.46 -14.60 3.78
C ALA A 110 0.02 -14.59 4.14
N ASN A 111 0.77 -13.60 3.64
CA ASN A 111 2.21 -13.48 3.92
C ASN A 111 2.51 -12.74 5.23
N LEU A 112 1.52 -12.11 5.85
CA LEU A 112 1.67 -11.49 7.17
C LEU A 112 1.34 -12.46 8.31
N ARG A 113 0.68 -13.55 8.02
CA ARG A 113 0.34 -14.59 9.02
C ARG A 113 1.51 -15.54 9.16
N ASP A 114 2.23 -15.40 10.23
CA ASP A 114 3.37 -16.26 10.54
C ASP A 114 3.01 -17.32 11.56
#